data_2dcb7a33dda13cf284d17aa63b3acc58
#
_entry.id   2dcb7a33dda13cf284d17aa63b3acc58
#
_cell.length_a   1.000
_cell.length_b   1.000
_cell.length_c   1.000
_cell.angle_alpha   90.00
_cell.angle_beta   90.00
_cell.angle_gamma   90.00
#
_symmetry.space_group_name_H-M   'P 1'
#
loop_
_entity.id
_entity.type
_entity.pdbx_description
1 polymer ?
#
loop_
_entity_poly.entity_id
_entity_poly.type
_entity_poly.pdbx_seq_one_letter_code
_entity_poly.pdbx_strand_id
1 'polypeptide(L)'
;FLWRMGRTRLYINGGGSLMQDVTSHRSLWFYLFTISAAKALGCQVMMYGCGIGPIHAPANRRRAAKVLQKSVDAITLRDTHSRAELEDMGVTHPEVILSADPTVILPAAPEPVIDGLLESQGIDPHGRYIGFALRPWPGFEQKAAVFGAAADYAYEKYGLTPVFLPIERRLDVGAAKLA
;
A
#
# COMPACT_ATOMS: atom_id res chain seq x y z
N PHE A 1 -18.73 -2.41 -14.79
CA PHE A 1 -18.32 -1.76 -13.54
C PHE A 1 -19.41 -0.81 -13.05
N LEU A 2 -19.75 0.28 -13.77
CA LEU A 2 -20.74 1.30 -13.37
C LEU A 2 -22.14 0.72 -13.11
N TRP A 3 -22.59 -0.25 -13.93
CA TRP A 3 -23.88 -0.91 -13.74
C TRP A 3 -23.97 -1.66 -12.39
N ARG A 4 -22.91 -2.31 -11.95
CA ARG A 4 -22.86 -2.94 -10.62
C ARG A 4 -22.83 -1.89 -9.52
N MET A 5 -22.08 -0.81 -9.72
CA MET A 5 -21.98 0.29 -8.78
C MET A 5 -23.35 0.94 -8.50
N GLY A 6 -24.20 1.15 -9.52
CA GLY A 6 -25.55 1.66 -9.35
C GLY A 6 -26.53 0.77 -8.56
N ARG A 7 -26.12 -0.46 -8.22
CA ARG A 7 -26.87 -1.38 -7.36
C ARG A 7 -26.20 -1.60 -6.00
N THR A 8 -25.13 -0.86 -5.73
CA THR A 8 -24.32 -0.97 -4.52
C THR A 8 -24.69 0.15 -3.56
N ARG A 9 -24.82 -0.16 -2.28
CA ARG A 9 -25.07 0.84 -1.24
C ARG A 9 -23.78 1.47 -0.72
N LEU A 10 -22.72 0.68 -0.60
CA LEU A 10 -21.44 1.10 -0.06
C LEU A 10 -20.33 0.81 -1.06
N TYR A 11 -19.58 1.84 -1.42
CA TYR A 11 -18.33 1.72 -2.18
C TYR A 11 -17.15 1.94 -1.24
N ILE A 12 -16.31 0.92 -1.10
CA ILE A 12 -15.07 1.01 -0.32
C ILE A 12 -13.89 1.16 -1.28
N ASN A 13 -13.19 2.29 -1.17
CA ASN A 13 -11.92 2.52 -1.83
C ASN A 13 -10.82 2.38 -0.80
N GLY A 14 -10.15 1.24 -0.77
CA GLY A 14 -9.27 0.93 0.36
C GLY A 14 -7.99 0.23 0.00
N GLY A 15 -7.09 0.29 0.97
CA GLY A 15 -5.75 -0.27 0.93
C GLY A 15 -4.74 0.56 0.14
N GLY A 16 -3.51 0.60 0.63
CA GLY A 16 -2.40 1.27 -0.03
C GLY A 16 -2.47 2.80 -0.06
N SER A 17 -1.50 3.43 -0.73
CA SER A 17 -1.44 4.88 -0.95
C SER A 17 -1.98 5.22 -2.34
N LEU A 18 -3.30 5.19 -2.49
CA LEU A 18 -3.98 5.37 -3.78
C LEU A 18 -4.06 6.84 -4.20
N MET A 19 -4.14 7.76 -3.22
CA MET A 19 -4.24 9.20 -3.44
C MET A 19 -2.85 9.84 -3.48
N GLN A 20 -2.08 9.59 -4.55
CA GLN A 20 -0.75 10.15 -4.77
C GLN A 20 -0.48 10.29 -6.27
N ASP A 21 0.43 11.19 -6.67
CA ASP A 21 0.79 11.38 -8.07
C ASP A 21 2.29 11.16 -8.39
N VAL A 22 3.01 10.57 -7.44
CA VAL A 22 4.44 10.23 -7.58
C VAL A 22 4.66 9.15 -8.62
N THR A 23 3.85 8.10 -8.60
CA THR A 23 3.99 6.97 -9.52
C THR A 23 3.22 7.18 -10.81
N SER A 24 2.01 7.78 -10.75
CA SER A 24 1.20 8.02 -11.94
C SER A 24 0.05 9.00 -11.68
N HIS A 25 0.00 10.08 -12.45
CA HIS A 25 -1.17 10.97 -12.50
C HIS A 25 -2.44 10.23 -12.95
N ARG A 26 -2.32 9.30 -13.90
CA ARG A 26 -3.48 8.52 -14.40
C ARG A 26 -4.10 7.64 -13.33
N SER A 27 -3.27 7.05 -12.46
CA SER A 27 -3.73 6.24 -11.34
C SER A 27 -4.56 7.09 -10.37
N LEU A 28 -4.06 8.26 -9.96
CA LEU A 28 -4.80 9.19 -9.13
C LEU A 28 -6.14 9.58 -9.76
N TRP A 29 -6.15 9.93 -11.04
CA TRP A 29 -7.38 10.32 -11.75
C TRP A 29 -8.39 9.19 -11.82
N PHE A 30 -7.94 7.96 -12.00
CA PHE A 30 -8.80 6.78 -12.01
C PHE A 30 -9.51 6.61 -10.64
N TYR A 31 -8.78 6.71 -9.53
CA TYR A 31 -9.39 6.61 -8.20
C TYR A 31 -10.35 7.77 -7.90
N LEU A 32 -9.98 8.99 -8.25
CA LEU A 32 -10.88 10.15 -8.11
C LEU A 32 -12.15 10.01 -8.95
N PHE A 33 -12.04 9.45 -10.15
CA PHE A 33 -13.18 9.15 -11.00
C PHE A 33 -14.09 8.09 -10.38
N THR A 34 -13.54 6.98 -9.89
CA THR A 34 -14.34 5.88 -9.30
C THR A 34 -15.08 6.34 -8.04
N ILE A 35 -14.43 7.14 -7.18
CA ILE A 35 -15.04 7.77 -6.01
C ILE A 35 -16.22 8.68 -6.44
N SER A 36 -15.96 9.59 -7.40
CA SER A 36 -17.00 10.51 -7.89
C SER A 36 -18.16 9.79 -8.54
N ALA A 37 -17.90 8.74 -9.32
CA ALA A 37 -18.92 7.93 -9.97
C ALA A 37 -19.76 7.16 -8.95
N ALA A 38 -19.15 6.58 -7.92
CA ALA A 38 -19.85 5.89 -6.85
C ALA A 38 -20.82 6.84 -6.12
N LYS A 39 -20.35 8.04 -5.78
CA LYS A 39 -21.18 9.05 -5.12
C LYS A 39 -22.33 9.51 -6.02
N ALA A 40 -22.08 9.76 -7.30
CA ALA A 40 -23.10 10.16 -8.27
C ALA A 40 -24.17 9.08 -8.50
N LEU A 41 -23.81 7.80 -8.32
CA LEU A 41 -24.74 6.66 -8.42
C LEU A 41 -25.45 6.33 -7.08
N GLY A 42 -25.30 7.18 -6.05
CA GLY A 42 -26.01 7.06 -4.79
C GLY A 42 -25.35 6.15 -3.75
N CYS A 43 -24.09 5.73 -3.97
CA CYS A 43 -23.37 4.96 -2.96
C CYS A 43 -22.95 5.84 -1.77
N GLN A 44 -22.92 5.27 -0.59
CA GLN A 44 -22.04 5.74 0.48
C GLN A 44 -20.60 5.39 0.08
N VAL A 45 -19.67 6.32 0.31
CA VAL A 45 -18.27 6.15 -0.12
C VAL A 45 -17.35 6.23 1.08
N MET A 46 -16.60 5.16 1.31
CA MET A 46 -15.60 5.07 2.38
C MET A 46 -14.22 4.85 1.79
N MET A 47 -13.23 5.59 2.26
CA MET A 47 -11.83 5.27 2.08
C MET A 47 -11.32 4.53 3.32
N TYR A 48 -10.84 3.30 3.14
CA TYR A 48 -10.54 2.40 4.24
C TYR A 48 -9.06 2.06 4.33
N GLY A 49 -8.42 2.38 5.47
CA GLY A 49 -7.02 2.06 5.75
C GLY A 49 -6.05 2.62 4.72
N CYS A 50 -6.32 3.81 4.20
CA CYS A 50 -5.56 4.37 3.09
C CYS A 50 -4.46 5.32 3.55
N GLY A 51 -3.39 5.41 2.72
CA GLY A 51 -2.43 6.50 2.74
C GLY A 51 -2.84 7.60 1.75
N ILE A 52 -2.64 8.85 2.14
CA ILE A 52 -2.89 10.04 1.31
C ILE A 52 -1.57 10.76 1.05
N GLY A 53 -1.32 11.11 -0.19
CA GLY A 53 -0.16 11.87 -0.60
C GLY A 53 1.12 11.03 -0.79
N PRO A 54 2.22 11.70 -1.18
CA PRO A 54 2.22 13.13 -1.57
C PRO A 54 1.53 13.35 -2.93
N ILE A 55 0.85 14.51 -3.06
CA ILE A 55 0.29 14.99 -4.33
C ILE A 55 1.01 16.29 -4.68
N HIS A 56 1.97 16.21 -5.60
CA HIS A 56 2.84 17.33 -5.90
C HIS A 56 2.24 18.34 -6.90
N ALA A 57 1.51 17.86 -7.90
CA ALA A 57 0.94 18.73 -8.91
C ALA A 57 -0.22 19.57 -8.34
N PRO A 58 -0.15 20.94 -8.36
CA PRO A 58 -1.18 21.78 -7.76
C PRO A 58 -2.58 21.55 -8.34
N ALA A 59 -2.68 21.21 -9.62
CA ALA A 59 -3.97 20.89 -10.25
C ALA A 59 -4.56 19.58 -9.71
N ASN A 60 -3.72 18.56 -9.50
CA ASN A 60 -4.13 17.29 -8.91
C ASN A 60 -4.54 17.47 -7.45
N ARG A 61 -3.79 18.26 -6.70
CA ARG A 61 -4.06 18.58 -5.30
C ARG A 61 -5.44 19.23 -5.14
N ARG A 62 -5.74 20.28 -5.94
CA ARG A 62 -7.07 20.90 -5.94
C ARG A 62 -8.19 19.96 -6.35
N ARG A 63 -7.94 19.09 -7.35
CA ARG A 63 -8.92 18.10 -7.80
C ARG A 63 -9.19 17.05 -6.73
N ALA A 64 -8.14 16.52 -6.10
CA ALA A 64 -8.25 15.55 -5.01
C ALA A 64 -9.03 16.14 -3.83
N ALA A 65 -8.65 17.33 -3.35
CA ALA A 65 -9.36 18.03 -2.30
C ALA A 65 -10.86 18.17 -2.60
N LYS A 66 -11.20 18.62 -3.81
CA LYS A 66 -12.59 18.78 -4.23
C LYS A 66 -13.38 17.47 -4.23
N VAL A 67 -12.78 16.38 -4.72
CA VAL A 67 -13.45 15.07 -4.78
C VAL A 67 -13.59 14.48 -3.37
N LEU A 68 -12.54 14.51 -2.57
CA LEU A 68 -12.58 14.02 -1.20
C LEU A 68 -13.61 14.77 -0.36
N GLN A 69 -13.63 16.09 -0.44
CA GLN A 69 -14.58 16.95 0.26
C GLN A 69 -16.06 16.68 -0.12
N LYS A 70 -16.33 16.35 -1.39
CA LYS A 70 -17.71 16.26 -1.90
C LYS A 70 -18.26 14.85 -2.05
N SER A 71 -17.37 13.87 -2.21
CA SER A 71 -17.77 12.54 -2.68
C SER A 71 -17.41 11.41 -1.71
N VAL A 72 -16.71 11.70 -0.62
CA VAL A 72 -16.38 10.71 0.41
C VAL A 72 -17.15 11.00 1.67
N ASP A 73 -17.69 9.98 2.32
CA ASP A 73 -18.47 10.10 3.55
C ASP A 73 -17.62 9.81 4.79
N ALA A 74 -16.66 8.88 4.70
CA ALA A 74 -15.74 8.57 5.79
C ALA A 74 -14.36 8.16 5.26
N ILE A 75 -13.30 8.50 6.01
CA ILE A 75 -11.92 8.10 5.73
C ILE A 75 -11.32 7.49 6.99
N THR A 76 -10.78 6.28 6.90
CA THR A 76 -9.84 5.77 7.89
C THR A 76 -8.41 5.85 7.31
N LEU A 77 -7.52 6.50 8.05
CA LEU A 77 -6.11 6.68 7.67
C LEU A 77 -5.24 5.72 8.47
N ARG A 78 -4.18 5.24 7.84
CA ARG A 78 -3.22 4.35 8.49
C ARG A 78 -2.04 5.07 9.14
N ASP A 79 -1.85 6.36 8.85
CA ASP A 79 -0.72 7.14 9.33
C ASP A 79 -1.05 8.63 9.51
N THR A 80 -0.26 9.29 10.37
CA THR A 80 -0.43 10.71 10.69
C THR A 80 -0.03 11.64 9.55
N HIS A 81 0.88 11.21 8.66
CA HIS A 81 1.30 11.98 7.50
C HIS A 81 0.13 12.19 6.54
N SER A 82 -0.66 11.14 6.31
CA SER A 82 -1.89 11.21 5.50
C SER A 82 -2.91 12.19 6.08
N ARG A 83 -2.99 12.30 7.41
CA ARG A 83 -3.85 13.29 8.07
C ARG A 83 -3.36 14.71 7.79
N ALA A 84 -2.08 14.96 7.97
CA ALA A 84 -1.49 16.28 7.69
C ALA A 84 -1.68 16.70 6.22
N GLU A 85 -1.60 15.75 5.29
CA GLU A 85 -1.87 15.99 3.86
C GLU A 85 -3.33 16.41 3.61
N LEU A 86 -4.30 15.80 4.26
CA LEU A 86 -5.71 16.19 4.14
C LEU A 86 -5.96 17.59 4.72
N GLU A 87 -5.38 17.88 5.89
CA GLU A 87 -5.46 19.18 6.56
C GLU A 87 -4.87 20.28 5.69
N ASP A 88 -3.67 20.09 5.11
CA ASP A 88 -3.01 21.03 4.20
C ASP A 88 -3.78 21.22 2.89
N MET A 89 -4.52 20.22 2.43
CA MET A 89 -5.45 20.35 1.29
C MET A 89 -6.76 21.05 1.66
N GLY A 90 -7.02 21.36 2.93
CA GLY A 90 -8.25 21.97 3.40
C GLY A 90 -9.47 21.03 3.35
N VAL A 91 -9.24 19.71 3.45
CA VAL A 91 -10.32 18.72 3.48
C VAL A 91 -10.85 18.60 4.92
N THR A 92 -12.03 19.18 5.16
CA THR A 92 -12.68 19.22 6.48
C THR A 92 -13.91 18.31 6.58
N HIS A 93 -14.44 17.88 5.48
CA HIS A 93 -15.40 16.81 5.31
C HIS A 93 -14.76 15.80 4.39
N PRO A 94 -14.80 14.55 4.60
CA PRO A 94 -15.61 13.68 5.44
C PRO A 94 -15.11 13.51 6.88
N GLU A 95 -15.78 12.66 7.68
CA GLU A 95 -15.23 12.18 8.95
C GLU A 95 -13.90 11.46 8.72
N VAL A 96 -12.85 11.87 9.44
CA VAL A 96 -11.49 11.33 9.30
C VAL A 96 -11.06 10.68 10.61
N ILE A 97 -10.84 9.36 10.57
CA ILE A 97 -10.40 8.55 11.71
C ILE A 97 -8.96 8.09 11.46
N LEU A 98 -8.05 8.41 12.37
CA LEU A 98 -6.71 7.83 12.37
C LEU A 98 -6.77 6.44 13.01
N SER A 99 -6.34 5.45 12.27
CA SER A 99 -6.35 4.04 12.66
C SER A 99 -5.01 3.39 12.35
N ALA A 100 -5.01 2.17 11.87
CA ALA A 100 -3.84 1.43 11.42
C ALA A 100 -4.05 0.86 10.02
N ASP A 101 -3.00 0.32 9.42
CA ASP A 101 -3.15 -0.47 8.20
C ASP A 101 -4.01 -1.71 8.50
N PRO A 102 -5.07 -1.99 7.74
CA PRO A 102 -5.95 -3.14 7.99
C PRO A 102 -5.24 -4.49 7.97
N THR A 103 -4.06 -4.57 7.39
CA THR A 103 -3.28 -5.82 7.35
C THR A 103 -2.81 -6.29 8.73
N VAL A 104 -2.75 -5.39 9.72
CA VAL A 104 -2.32 -5.75 11.09
C VAL A 104 -3.29 -6.69 11.82
N ILE A 105 -4.54 -6.78 11.36
CA ILE A 105 -5.54 -7.69 11.94
C ILE A 105 -5.65 -9.03 11.20
N LEU A 106 -4.89 -9.22 10.13
CA LEU A 106 -4.89 -10.50 9.42
C LEU A 106 -4.21 -11.57 10.28
N PRO A 107 -4.86 -12.72 10.49
CA PRO A 107 -4.22 -13.83 11.17
C PRO A 107 -3.03 -14.36 10.34
N ALA A 108 -2.02 -14.87 11.00
CA ALA A 108 -0.96 -15.61 10.33
C ALA A 108 -1.55 -16.84 9.61
N ALA A 109 -0.93 -17.22 8.49
CA ALA A 109 -1.29 -18.47 7.84
C ALA A 109 -1.00 -19.65 8.78
N PRO A 110 -1.78 -20.77 8.73
CA PRO A 110 -1.51 -21.95 9.52
C PRO A 110 -0.10 -22.51 9.23
N GLU A 111 0.62 -22.94 10.27
CA GLU A 111 1.98 -23.48 10.14
C GLU A 111 2.14 -24.53 9.02
N PRO A 112 1.25 -25.53 8.89
CA PRO A 112 1.40 -26.54 7.82
C PRO A 112 1.34 -25.96 6.40
N VAL A 113 0.66 -24.81 6.22
CA VAL A 113 0.60 -24.11 4.93
C VAL A 113 1.93 -23.38 4.65
N ILE A 114 2.51 -22.79 5.70
CA ILE A 114 3.81 -22.12 5.61
C ILE A 114 4.91 -23.16 5.35
N ASP A 115 4.92 -24.24 6.09
CA ASP A 115 5.89 -25.33 5.96
C ASP A 115 5.87 -25.92 4.55
N GLY A 116 4.70 -26.28 4.05
CA GLY A 116 4.55 -26.80 2.70
C GLY A 116 4.97 -25.81 1.61
N LEU A 117 4.77 -24.50 1.85
CA LEU A 117 5.25 -23.46 0.93
C LEU A 117 6.78 -23.38 0.94
N LEU A 118 7.41 -23.37 2.11
CA LEU A 118 8.87 -23.30 2.26
C LEU A 118 9.53 -24.54 1.65
N GLU A 119 9.04 -25.74 1.96
CA GLU A 119 9.50 -27.01 1.37
C GLU A 119 9.41 -27.02 -0.16
N SER A 120 8.31 -26.48 -0.72
CA SER A 120 8.14 -26.39 -2.17
C SER A 120 9.18 -25.50 -2.85
N GLN A 121 9.82 -24.62 -2.09
CA GLN A 121 10.91 -23.75 -2.55
C GLN A 121 12.29 -24.29 -2.16
N GLY A 122 12.37 -25.48 -1.56
CA GLY A 122 13.64 -26.07 -1.09
C GLY A 122 14.18 -25.39 0.18
N ILE A 123 13.33 -24.75 0.95
CA ILE A 123 13.66 -24.05 2.20
C ILE A 123 13.21 -24.95 3.37
N ASP A 124 14.11 -25.21 4.33
CA ASP A 124 13.79 -25.96 5.54
C ASP A 124 12.83 -25.17 6.44
N PRO A 125 11.60 -25.63 6.73
CA PRO A 125 10.65 -24.91 7.57
C PRO A 125 11.15 -24.61 8.99
N HIS A 126 12.09 -25.41 9.50
CA HIS A 126 12.64 -25.29 10.85
C HIS A 126 13.95 -24.52 10.92
N GLY A 127 14.42 -23.99 9.79
CA GLY A 127 15.60 -23.16 9.70
C GLY A 127 15.43 -21.79 10.39
N ARG A 128 16.55 -21.09 10.56
CA ARG A 128 16.55 -19.72 11.10
C ARG A 128 16.76 -18.73 9.95
N TYR A 129 15.78 -17.84 9.78
CA TYR A 129 15.71 -16.96 8.62
C TYR A 129 15.61 -15.49 8.98
N ILE A 130 16.05 -14.63 8.07
CA ILE A 130 15.73 -13.22 8.01
C ILE A 130 15.11 -12.92 6.65
N GLY A 131 13.90 -12.32 6.65
CA GLY A 131 13.16 -11.99 5.44
C GLY A 131 13.49 -10.60 4.92
N PHE A 132 13.73 -10.47 3.62
CA PHE A 132 13.92 -9.21 2.91
C PHE A 132 12.79 -9.01 1.89
N ALA A 133 11.86 -8.11 2.16
CA ALA A 133 10.84 -7.68 1.21
C ALA A 133 11.29 -6.41 0.49
N LEU A 134 12.08 -6.56 -0.57
CA LEU A 134 12.68 -5.45 -1.31
C LEU A 134 11.81 -5.08 -2.51
N ARG A 135 11.68 -3.77 -2.74
CA ARG A 135 10.99 -3.22 -3.89
C ARG A 135 11.83 -2.15 -4.58
N PRO A 136 11.95 -2.18 -5.93
CA PRO A 136 12.65 -1.12 -6.64
C PRO A 136 11.87 0.20 -6.47
N TRP A 137 12.57 1.22 -5.98
CA TRP A 137 12.10 2.58 -5.82
C TRP A 137 13.16 3.52 -6.39
N PRO A 138 12.84 4.73 -6.82
CA PRO A 138 13.86 5.67 -7.28
C PRO A 138 15.03 5.78 -6.29
N GLY A 139 16.23 5.52 -6.73
CA GLY A 139 17.44 5.46 -5.91
C GLY A 139 17.70 4.10 -5.20
N PHE A 140 16.93 3.06 -5.51
CA PHE A 140 17.16 1.72 -4.92
C PHE A 140 18.51 1.13 -5.31
N GLU A 141 18.94 1.30 -6.56
CA GLU A 141 20.20 0.74 -7.07
C GLU A 141 21.42 1.19 -6.25
N GLN A 142 21.44 2.47 -5.82
CA GLN A 142 22.50 2.99 -4.96
C GLN A 142 22.48 2.41 -3.53
N LYS A 143 21.37 1.83 -3.12
CA LYS A 143 21.16 1.25 -1.79
C LYS A 143 21.20 -0.28 -1.77
N ALA A 144 21.19 -0.92 -2.93
CA ALA A 144 21.12 -2.38 -3.03
C ALA A 144 22.25 -3.06 -2.23
N ALA A 145 23.48 -2.58 -2.36
CA ALA A 145 24.63 -3.11 -1.62
C ALA A 145 24.49 -3.02 -0.08
N VAL A 146 23.71 -2.07 0.43
CA VAL A 146 23.43 -1.98 1.89
C VAL A 146 22.57 -3.14 2.35
N PHE A 147 21.59 -3.55 1.54
CA PHE A 147 20.75 -4.71 1.85
C PHE A 147 21.54 -6.02 1.73
N GLY A 148 22.43 -6.15 0.74
CA GLY A 148 23.35 -7.28 0.65
C GLY A 148 24.27 -7.37 1.87
N ALA A 149 24.92 -6.28 2.25
CA ALA A 149 25.76 -6.25 3.45
C ALA A 149 24.97 -6.54 4.75
N ALA A 150 23.70 -6.14 4.83
CA ALA A 150 22.84 -6.49 5.97
C ALA A 150 22.50 -7.99 5.99
N ALA A 151 22.30 -8.60 4.82
CA ALA A 151 22.07 -10.03 4.69
C ALA A 151 23.29 -10.83 5.13
N ASP A 152 24.49 -10.47 4.64
CA ASP A 152 25.76 -11.07 5.03
C ASP A 152 26.00 -10.94 6.54
N TYR A 153 25.81 -9.74 7.09
CA TYR A 153 25.93 -9.51 8.54
C TYR A 153 24.98 -10.37 9.37
N ALA A 154 23.73 -10.52 8.92
CA ALA A 154 22.74 -11.35 9.60
C ALA A 154 23.16 -12.84 9.59
N TYR A 155 23.68 -13.30 8.48
CA TYR A 155 24.20 -14.66 8.33
C TYR A 155 25.44 -14.90 9.20
N GLU A 156 26.45 -14.05 9.08
CA GLU A 156 27.74 -14.23 9.78
C GLU A 156 27.60 -14.08 11.31
N LYS A 157 26.83 -13.09 11.75
CA LYS A 157 26.76 -12.79 13.18
C LYS A 157 25.69 -13.58 13.93
N TYR A 158 24.55 -13.87 13.30
CA TYR A 158 23.40 -14.47 13.96
C TYR A 158 23.04 -15.86 13.41
N GLY A 159 23.68 -16.33 12.37
CA GLY A 159 23.38 -17.60 11.71
C GLY A 159 21.97 -17.60 11.09
N LEU A 160 21.52 -16.43 10.59
CA LEU A 160 20.21 -16.28 9.95
C LEU A 160 20.38 -16.38 8.43
N THR A 161 19.73 -17.36 7.81
CA THR A 161 19.74 -17.48 6.36
C THR A 161 18.87 -16.39 5.73
N PRO A 162 19.38 -15.54 4.83
CA PRO A 162 18.59 -14.52 4.16
C PRO A 162 17.60 -15.15 3.18
N VAL A 163 16.33 -14.72 3.27
CA VAL A 163 15.26 -15.11 2.33
C VAL A 163 14.65 -13.86 1.72
N PHE A 164 14.71 -13.75 0.39
CA PHE A 164 14.12 -12.63 -0.33
C PHE A 164 12.67 -12.94 -0.71
N LEU A 165 11.75 -12.05 -0.32
CA LEU A 165 10.29 -12.21 -0.48
C LEU A 165 9.76 -11.25 -1.55
N PRO A 166 9.70 -11.65 -2.84
CA PRO A 166 9.15 -10.81 -3.89
C PRO A 166 7.62 -10.79 -3.81
N ILE A 167 7.05 -9.68 -3.32
CA ILE A 167 5.60 -9.48 -3.22
C ILE A 167 4.98 -9.25 -4.60
N GLU A 168 5.58 -8.38 -5.41
CA GLU A 168 5.26 -8.20 -6.84
C GLU A 168 6.37 -8.82 -7.69
N ARG A 169 6.19 -10.08 -8.05
CA ARG A 169 7.23 -10.91 -8.68
C ARG A 169 7.94 -10.25 -9.88
N ARG A 170 7.20 -9.49 -10.70
CA ARG A 170 7.76 -8.84 -11.90
C ARG A 170 8.76 -7.73 -11.59
N LEU A 171 8.57 -7.06 -10.46
CA LEU A 171 9.38 -5.92 -10.04
C LEU A 171 10.42 -6.32 -8.99
N ASP A 172 9.99 -7.04 -7.97
CA ASP A 172 10.77 -7.24 -6.74
C ASP A 172 11.89 -8.27 -6.91
N VAL A 173 11.75 -9.24 -7.84
CA VAL A 173 12.83 -10.18 -8.17
C VAL A 173 14.08 -9.45 -8.69
N GLY A 174 13.90 -8.37 -9.46
CA GLY A 174 15.02 -7.54 -9.90
C GLY A 174 15.74 -6.87 -8.74
N ALA A 175 14.99 -6.33 -7.77
CA ALA A 175 15.55 -5.72 -6.56
C ALA A 175 16.32 -6.74 -5.69
N ALA A 176 15.76 -7.92 -5.51
CA ALA A 176 16.39 -9.00 -4.74
C ALA A 176 17.72 -9.50 -5.39
N LYS A 177 17.83 -9.46 -6.71
CA LYS A 177 19.06 -9.85 -7.42
C LYS A 177 20.16 -8.79 -7.39
N LEU A 178 19.81 -7.54 -7.12
CA LEU A 178 20.76 -6.44 -7.00
C LEU A 178 21.34 -6.32 -5.58
N ALA A 179 20.61 -6.78 -4.59
CA ALA A 179 21.04 -6.85 -3.19
C ALA A 179 21.90 -8.08 -2.94
#